data_98987320d65481ef435bd2b2e4251c63
#
_entry.id   98987320d65481ef435bd2b2e4251c63
#
_cell.length_a   1.000
_cell.length_b   1.000
_cell.length_c   1.000
_cell.angle_alpha   90.00
_cell.angle_beta   90.00
_cell.angle_gamma   90.00
#
_symmetry.space_group_name_H-M   'P 1'
#
loop_
_entity.id
_entity.type
_entity.pdbx_description
1 polymer ?
#
loop_
_entity_poly.entity_id
_entity_poly.type
_entity_poly.pdbx_seq_one_letter_code
_entity_poly.pdbx_strand_id
1 'polypeptide(L)'
;MREKQEWMAFVCLVLVFGVLTASVTAVLLEKSCSRRSFEAVGAVCQEILTEDPKTEQAVMAALKKYCSGQTVDSEDGRLLAYGYEPADLFRTDRNRTYILSFCGALAGGLLFLAAVFWRNQRENARIRALTDYVEQVNRGRGRILPGEREDAFSGLQDEICKTVTELYQTRDMAVKARDFFAENLANIAHQIRTPITAMSLTVQMMEGQPDSEHPKQIRRQLERLTHLEEALLLLSRIDAGTLPLERKKVDVFTVLMLSADSLQELFAGAGVSADIEEAGGVYILADLDWTMEAMMNLLKNCMEHMPPGGTVRCRYEQNPLYTEIRIWDTGPGFAKEDLPHLFDRFYRGQNAKEGGIGIGLSLARGIIESQNGTIRAGNLPGGGACFEIRFYSH
;
A
#
# COMPACT_ATOMS: atom_id res chain seq x y z
N MET A 1 -27.12 1.07 26.70
CA MET A 1 -27.63 1.58 27.97
C MET A 1 -26.58 2.34 28.78
N ARG A 2 -25.37 1.84 28.90
CA ARG A 2 -24.24 2.44 29.64
C ARG A 2 -23.85 3.83 29.11
N GLU A 3 -23.72 4.00 27.81
CA GLU A 3 -23.42 5.27 27.14
C GLU A 3 -24.46 6.38 27.41
N LYS A 4 -25.76 6.02 27.43
CA LYS A 4 -26.82 6.98 27.79
C LYS A 4 -26.74 7.43 29.25
N GLN A 5 -26.31 6.56 30.15
CA GLN A 5 -26.12 6.90 31.56
C GLN A 5 -24.93 7.82 31.78
N GLU A 6 -23.80 7.54 31.10
CA GLU A 6 -22.61 8.40 31.15
C GLU A 6 -22.89 9.78 30.56
N TRP A 7 -23.65 9.85 29.46
CA TRP A 7 -24.04 11.11 28.85
C TRP A 7 -24.99 11.92 29.75
N MET A 8 -25.99 11.26 30.40
CA MET A 8 -26.86 11.91 31.38
C MET A 8 -26.07 12.42 32.57
N ALA A 9 -25.12 11.67 33.10
CA ALA A 9 -24.26 12.09 34.20
C ALA A 9 -23.42 13.33 33.80
N PHE A 10 -22.89 13.37 32.60
CA PHE A 10 -22.13 14.52 32.08
C PHE A 10 -23.03 15.76 31.93
N VAL A 11 -24.25 15.64 31.40
CA VAL A 11 -25.20 16.74 31.29
C VAL A 11 -25.58 17.28 32.66
N CYS A 12 -25.83 16.39 33.64
CA CYS A 12 -26.11 16.79 35.02
C CYS A 12 -24.93 17.54 35.64
N LEU A 13 -23.69 17.07 35.42
CA LEU A 13 -22.48 17.71 35.93
C LEU A 13 -22.31 19.13 35.36
N VAL A 14 -22.54 19.33 34.07
CA VAL A 14 -22.48 20.65 33.41
C VAL A 14 -23.54 21.60 33.95
N LEU A 15 -24.76 21.11 34.17
CA LEU A 15 -25.84 21.91 34.74
C LEU A 15 -25.53 22.31 36.18
N VAL A 16 -25.07 21.38 37.02
CA VAL A 16 -24.65 21.65 38.41
C VAL A 16 -23.55 22.70 38.45
N PHE A 17 -22.53 22.54 37.60
CA PHE A 17 -21.44 23.52 37.49
C PHE A 17 -21.93 24.90 37.03
N GLY A 18 -22.86 24.96 36.08
CA GLY A 18 -23.47 26.18 35.60
C GLY A 18 -24.26 26.91 36.70
N VAL A 19 -25.01 26.17 37.51
CA VAL A 19 -25.74 26.76 38.68
C VAL A 19 -24.77 27.25 39.75
N LEU A 20 -23.71 26.48 40.00
CA LEU A 20 -22.70 26.86 41.01
C LEU A 20 -21.95 28.14 40.62
N THR A 21 -21.54 28.23 39.35
CA THR A 21 -20.88 29.43 38.82
C THR A 21 -21.80 30.66 38.82
N ALA A 22 -23.07 30.47 38.45
CA ALA A 22 -24.09 31.54 38.53
C ALA A 22 -24.25 32.05 39.96
N SER A 23 -24.33 31.14 40.93
CA SER A 23 -24.49 31.49 42.34
C SER A 23 -23.27 32.23 42.87
N VAL A 24 -22.07 31.78 42.58
CA VAL A 24 -20.80 32.44 42.98
C VAL A 24 -20.65 33.83 42.38
N THR A 25 -20.95 33.97 41.07
CA THR A 25 -20.88 35.27 40.41
C THR A 25 -21.93 36.25 40.91
N ALA A 26 -23.13 35.79 41.25
CA ALA A 26 -24.19 36.64 41.84
C ALA A 26 -23.77 37.16 43.22
N VAL A 27 -23.21 36.28 44.08
CA VAL A 27 -22.75 36.67 45.42
C VAL A 27 -21.56 37.66 45.31
N LEU A 28 -20.63 37.46 44.40
CA LEU A 28 -19.49 38.36 44.21
C LEU A 28 -19.93 39.72 43.69
N LEU A 29 -20.91 39.79 42.75
CA LEU A 29 -21.50 41.02 42.27
C LEU A 29 -22.24 41.78 43.38
N GLU A 30 -23.04 41.08 44.19
CA GLU A 30 -23.74 41.67 45.31
C GLU A 30 -22.76 42.28 46.33
N LYS A 31 -21.71 41.55 46.68
CA LYS A 31 -20.67 42.02 47.60
C LYS A 31 -19.91 43.23 47.04
N SER A 32 -19.58 43.22 45.75
CA SER A 32 -18.91 44.33 45.05
C SER A 32 -19.80 45.59 45.01
N CYS A 33 -21.10 45.45 44.73
CA CYS A 33 -22.05 46.55 44.70
C CYS A 33 -22.26 47.12 46.12
N SER A 34 -22.43 46.25 47.11
CA SER A 34 -22.57 46.67 48.52
C SER A 34 -21.37 47.45 49.01
N ARG A 35 -20.13 46.99 48.68
CA ARG A 35 -18.91 47.70 49.05
C ARG A 35 -18.82 49.09 48.41
N ARG A 36 -19.11 49.22 47.11
CA ARG A 36 -19.13 50.51 46.42
C ARG A 36 -20.17 51.47 46.96
N SER A 37 -21.37 50.95 47.29
CA SER A 37 -22.39 51.76 47.91
C SER A 37 -21.96 52.25 49.29
N PHE A 38 -21.29 51.41 50.07
CA PHE A 38 -20.74 51.77 51.39
C PHE A 38 -19.65 52.85 51.29
N GLU A 39 -18.68 52.70 50.34
CA GLU A 39 -17.62 53.66 50.07
C GLU A 39 -18.19 55.01 49.61
N ALA A 40 -19.20 55.00 48.72
CA ALA A 40 -19.87 56.22 48.22
C ALA A 40 -20.60 56.98 49.36
N VAL A 41 -21.40 56.24 50.16
CA VAL A 41 -22.08 56.83 51.33
C VAL A 41 -21.08 57.35 52.36
N GLY A 42 -19.97 56.62 52.58
CA GLY A 42 -18.88 57.06 53.50
C GLY A 42 -18.23 58.37 53.02
N ALA A 43 -17.95 58.49 51.72
CA ALA A 43 -17.36 59.70 51.13
C ALA A 43 -18.30 60.92 51.27
N VAL A 44 -19.59 60.73 51.00
CA VAL A 44 -20.58 61.79 51.18
C VAL A 44 -20.68 62.22 52.64
N CYS A 45 -20.72 61.26 53.58
CA CYS A 45 -20.76 61.58 55.01
C CYS A 45 -19.50 62.31 55.43
N GLN A 46 -18.33 61.91 54.95
CA GLN A 46 -17.03 62.56 55.32
C GLN A 46 -16.99 64.01 54.79
N GLU A 47 -17.49 64.27 53.57
CA GLU A 47 -17.59 65.63 53.01
C GLU A 47 -18.51 66.54 53.88
N ILE A 48 -19.67 66.05 54.29
CA ILE A 48 -20.59 66.77 55.15
C ILE A 48 -19.97 67.08 56.50
N LEU A 49 -19.27 66.13 57.11
CA LEU A 49 -18.60 66.31 58.43
C LEU A 49 -17.38 67.25 58.39
N THR A 50 -16.72 67.41 57.23
CA THR A 50 -15.66 68.36 57.04
C THR A 50 -16.18 69.78 56.91
N GLU A 51 -17.36 69.98 56.31
CA GLU A 51 -18.01 71.33 56.24
C GLU A 51 -18.65 71.79 57.60
N ASP A 52 -19.34 70.86 58.28
CA ASP A 52 -19.93 71.21 59.60
C ASP A 52 -19.82 70.05 60.59
N PRO A 53 -18.80 70.05 61.53
CA PRO A 53 -18.57 68.99 62.52
C PRO A 53 -19.69 68.84 63.54
N LYS A 54 -20.60 69.82 63.69
CA LYS A 54 -21.74 69.75 64.63
C LYS A 54 -22.84 68.85 64.19
N THR A 55 -22.84 68.47 62.95
CA THR A 55 -23.91 67.63 62.34
C THR A 55 -23.68 66.12 62.45
N GLU A 56 -22.53 65.67 63.08
CA GLU A 56 -22.18 64.27 63.19
C GLU A 56 -23.28 63.37 63.79
N GLN A 57 -23.90 63.83 64.93
CA GLN A 57 -24.98 63.05 65.55
C GLN A 57 -26.20 62.89 64.61
N ALA A 58 -26.53 63.94 63.85
CA ALA A 58 -27.66 63.90 62.91
C ALA A 58 -27.40 63.01 61.77
N VAL A 59 -26.19 63.06 61.16
CA VAL A 59 -25.77 62.21 60.01
C VAL A 59 -25.76 60.72 60.40
N MET A 60 -25.17 60.42 61.63
CA MET A 60 -25.12 59.04 62.10
C MET A 60 -26.49 58.49 62.46
N ALA A 61 -27.39 59.32 63.00
CA ALA A 61 -28.78 58.94 63.30
C ALA A 61 -29.56 58.67 61.98
N ALA A 62 -29.39 59.49 60.95
CA ALA A 62 -29.97 59.27 59.61
C ALA A 62 -29.45 58.00 58.93
N LEU A 63 -28.14 57.73 59.03
CA LEU A 63 -27.55 56.52 58.51
C LEU A 63 -28.06 55.26 59.23
N LYS A 64 -28.21 55.31 60.53
CA LYS A 64 -28.73 54.21 61.36
C LYS A 64 -30.21 53.95 60.99
N LYS A 65 -30.99 54.96 60.74
CA LYS A 65 -32.40 54.88 60.32
C LYS A 65 -32.49 54.26 58.91
N TYR A 66 -31.62 54.63 57.98
CA TYR A 66 -31.50 54.06 56.66
C TYR A 66 -31.11 52.54 56.70
N CYS A 67 -30.11 52.18 57.47
CA CYS A 67 -29.65 50.79 57.58
C CYS A 67 -30.67 49.88 58.29
N SER A 68 -31.52 50.43 59.19
CA SER A 68 -32.59 49.68 59.91
C SER A 68 -33.83 49.42 59.04
N GLY A 69 -33.82 49.86 57.74
CA GLY A 69 -34.95 49.67 56.82
C GLY A 69 -36.21 50.45 57.18
N GLN A 70 -36.14 51.37 58.15
CA GLN A 70 -37.22 52.30 58.40
C GLN A 70 -37.26 53.30 57.22
N THR A 71 -38.32 53.23 56.41
CA THR A 71 -38.57 54.21 55.34
C THR A 71 -38.50 55.58 55.94
N VAL A 72 -37.53 56.37 55.60
CA VAL A 72 -37.59 57.81 55.73
C VAL A 72 -38.63 58.20 54.71
N ASP A 73 -39.80 58.65 55.16
CA ASP A 73 -40.79 59.24 54.29
C ASP A 73 -40.12 60.35 53.49
N SER A 74 -39.77 60.03 52.27
CA SER A 74 -39.25 60.97 51.30
C SER A 74 -40.47 61.62 50.61
N GLU A 75 -41.18 62.36 51.42
CA GLU A 75 -42.27 63.26 50.84
C GLU A 75 -41.68 64.34 49.96
N ASP A 76 -40.37 64.39 49.88
CA ASP A 76 -39.71 65.43 49.16
C ASP A 76 -38.96 64.91 47.97
N GLY A 77 -39.43 65.22 46.79
CA GLY A 77 -38.68 65.21 45.59
C GLY A 77 -37.45 66.16 45.59
N ARG A 78 -36.83 66.36 46.81
CA ARG A 78 -35.66 67.27 46.94
C ARG A 78 -34.45 66.80 46.11
N LEU A 79 -34.18 65.50 46.06
CA LEU A 79 -33.11 64.96 45.20
C LEU A 79 -33.46 65.13 43.72
N LEU A 80 -34.75 64.92 43.34
CA LEU A 80 -35.26 65.20 41.98
C LEU A 80 -35.20 66.68 41.68
N ALA A 81 -35.49 67.56 42.66
CA ALA A 81 -35.39 69.01 42.50
C ALA A 81 -33.94 69.47 42.33
N TYR A 82 -32.98 68.73 42.84
CA TYR A 82 -31.54 68.96 42.61
C TYR A 82 -30.97 68.19 41.39
N GLY A 83 -31.87 67.52 40.60
CA GLY A 83 -31.50 66.87 39.33
C GLY A 83 -30.95 65.44 39.46
N TYR A 84 -31.08 64.77 40.63
CA TYR A 84 -30.66 63.39 40.86
C TYR A 84 -31.84 62.45 40.52
N GLU A 85 -31.57 61.48 39.64
CA GLU A 85 -32.51 60.40 39.35
C GLU A 85 -32.33 59.18 40.28
N PRO A 86 -33.37 58.34 40.50
CA PRO A 86 -33.24 57.12 41.30
C PRO A 86 -32.19 56.15 40.76
N ALA A 87 -31.86 56.25 39.48
CA ALA A 87 -30.76 55.50 38.84
C ALA A 87 -29.38 55.92 39.30
N ASP A 88 -29.18 57.16 39.76
CA ASP A 88 -27.92 57.71 40.20
C ASP A 88 -27.56 57.22 41.61
N LEU A 89 -28.52 56.81 42.41
CA LEU A 89 -28.35 56.26 43.77
C LEU A 89 -28.32 54.73 43.75
N PHE A 90 -27.33 54.13 43.16
CA PHE A 90 -26.89 52.71 43.25
C PHE A 90 -27.85 51.71 43.94
N ARG A 91 -29.13 51.75 43.57
CA ARG A 91 -30.08 50.70 44.00
C ARG A 91 -29.99 49.56 43.00
N THR A 92 -28.95 48.70 43.18
CA THR A 92 -28.85 47.46 42.41
C THR A 92 -29.98 46.55 42.85
N ASP A 93 -30.98 46.36 41.92
CA ASP A 93 -32.08 45.43 42.15
C ASP A 93 -31.50 44.00 42.23
N ARG A 94 -31.39 43.49 43.45
CA ARG A 94 -30.75 42.19 43.78
C ARG A 94 -31.38 41.05 42.93
N ASN A 95 -32.69 41.08 42.78
CA ASN A 95 -33.36 40.04 42.02
C ASN A 95 -32.98 40.06 40.50
N ARG A 96 -32.82 41.24 39.92
CA ARG A 96 -32.40 41.39 38.53
C ARG A 96 -30.98 40.88 38.29
N THR A 97 -30.05 41.07 39.22
CA THR A 97 -28.70 40.59 39.13
C THR A 97 -28.62 39.05 39.17
N TYR A 98 -29.38 38.43 40.08
CA TYR A 98 -29.51 36.98 40.15
C TYR A 98 -30.11 36.37 38.87
N ILE A 99 -31.19 36.96 38.34
CA ILE A 99 -31.83 36.50 37.11
C ILE A 99 -30.86 36.58 35.91
N LEU A 100 -30.15 37.70 35.74
CA LEU A 100 -29.19 37.87 34.64
C LEU A 100 -28.02 36.87 34.74
N SER A 101 -27.47 36.64 35.92
CA SER A 101 -26.39 35.69 36.16
C SER A 101 -26.87 34.26 35.89
N PHE A 102 -28.06 33.88 36.29
CA PHE A 102 -28.68 32.59 36.05
C PHE A 102 -28.96 32.36 34.56
N CYS A 103 -29.56 33.33 33.88
CA CYS A 103 -29.83 33.26 32.45
C CYS A 103 -28.50 33.13 31.64
N GLY A 104 -27.47 33.89 32.02
CA GLY A 104 -26.16 33.81 31.39
C GLY A 104 -25.49 32.42 31.53
N ALA A 105 -25.57 31.85 32.73
CA ALA A 105 -25.03 30.51 33.00
C ALA A 105 -25.82 29.42 32.26
N LEU A 106 -27.15 29.55 32.18
CA LEU A 106 -28.01 28.63 31.43
C LEU A 106 -27.69 28.68 29.92
N ALA A 107 -27.59 29.87 29.35
CA ALA A 107 -27.25 30.06 27.94
C ALA A 107 -25.86 29.50 27.61
N GLY A 108 -24.84 29.75 28.45
CA GLY A 108 -23.52 29.19 28.32
C GLY A 108 -23.50 27.65 28.37
N GLY A 109 -24.25 27.07 29.32
CA GLY A 109 -24.42 25.63 29.45
C GLY A 109 -25.05 24.97 28.22
N LEU A 110 -26.10 25.60 27.69
CA LEU A 110 -26.78 25.12 26.47
C LEU A 110 -25.89 25.18 25.25
N LEU A 111 -25.13 26.26 25.05
CA LEU A 111 -24.18 26.41 23.96
C LEU A 111 -23.07 25.36 24.07
N PHE A 112 -22.53 25.09 25.26
CA PHE A 112 -21.53 24.06 25.48
C PHE A 112 -22.07 22.66 25.14
N LEU A 113 -23.30 22.34 25.61
CA LEU A 113 -23.93 21.05 25.30
C LEU A 113 -24.18 20.89 23.79
N ALA A 114 -24.63 21.96 23.12
CA ALA A 114 -24.80 21.94 21.68
C ALA A 114 -23.49 21.71 20.93
N ALA A 115 -22.39 22.35 21.36
CA ALA A 115 -21.06 22.15 20.76
C ALA A 115 -20.55 20.72 20.96
N VAL A 116 -20.70 20.13 22.16
CA VAL A 116 -20.32 18.74 22.44
C VAL A 116 -21.17 17.76 21.63
N PHE A 117 -22.48 18.00 21.55
CA PHE A 117 -23.38 17.17 20.74
C PHE A 117 -23.00 17.19 19.25
N TRP A 118 -22.71 18.37 18.71
CA TRP A 118 -22.31 18.53 17.31
C TRP A 118 -20.99 17.85 17.01
N ARG A 119 -20.00 17.97 17.93
CA ARG A 119 -18.73 17.25 17.85
C ARG A 119 -18.92 15.74 17.84
N ASN A 120 -19.71 15.21 18.77
CA ASN A 120 -19.97 13.78 18.87
C ASN A 120 -20.74 13.23 17.65
N GLN A 121 -21.71 13.96 17.11
CA GLN A 121 -22.36 13.58 15.87
C GLN A 121 -21.38 13.50 14.69
N ARG A 122 -20.45 14.44 14.60
CA ARG A 122 -19.45 14.49 13.55
C ARG A 122 -18.44 13.32 13.64
N GLU A 123 -18.01 12.98 14.86
CA GLU A 123 -17.14 11.82 15.12
C GLU A 123 -17.86 10.50 14.78
N ASN A 124 -19.10 10.34 15.19
CA ASN A 124 -19.90 9.16 14.87
C ASN A 124 -20.16 8.99 13.36
N ALA A 125 -20.35 10.07 12.64
CA ALA A 125 -20.53 10.03 11.18
C ALA A 125 -19.26 9.53 10.47
N ARG A 126 -18.08 9.95 10.94
CA ARG A 126 -16.78 9.49 10.42
C ARG A 126 -16.52 8.01 10.71
N ILE A 127 -16.79 7.57 11.93
CA ILE A 127 -16.65 6.15 12.30
C ILE A 127 -17.55 5.28 11.42
N ARG A 128 -18.79 5.70 11.17
CA ARG A 128 -19.70 4.98 10.26
C ARG A 128 -19.16 4.94 8.84
N ALA A 129 -18.65 6.06 8.32
CA ALA A 129 -18.06 6.11 6.97
C ALA A 129 -16.87 5.15 6.81
N LEU A 130 -16.01 5.05 7.84
CA LEU A 130 -14.90 4.07 7.87
C LEU A 130 -15.41 2.63 7.95
N THR A 131 -16.43 2.38 8.77
CA THR A 131 -17.04 1.05 8.89
C THR A 131 -17.67 0.62 7.57
N ASP A 132 -18.45 1.51 6.93
CA ASP A 132 -19.06 1.26 5.62
C ASP A 132 -18.00 1.02 4.53
N TYR A 133 -16.89 1.76 4.59
CA TYR A 133 -15.75 1.55 3.67
C TYR A 133 -15.14 0.16 3.84
N VAL A 134 -14.81 -0.25 5.07
CA VAL A 134 -14.25 -1.58 5.34
C VAL A 134 -15.24 -2.68 4.94
N GLU A 135 -16.54 -2.49 5.14
CA GLU A 135 -17.56 -3.43 4.71
C GLU A 135 -17.65 -3.53 3.18
N GLN A 136 -17.56 -2.40 2.46
CA GLN A 136 -17.51 -2.38 0.99
C GLN A 136 -16.24 -3.06 0.46
N VAL A 137 -15.10 -2.85 1.10
CA VAL A 137 -13.84 -3.55 0.81
C VAL A 137 -14.03 -5.07 0.94
N ASN A 138 -14.60 -5.54 2.03
CA ASN A 138 -14.87 -6.97 2.24
C ASN A 138 -15.81 -7.57 1.19
N ARG A 139 -16.70 -6.76 0.63
CA ARG A 139 -17.59 -7.16 -0.48
C ARG A 139 -16.94 -7.02 -1.88
N GLY A 140 -15.65 -6.64 -1.94
CA GLY A 140 -14.92 -6.48 -3.21
C GLY A 140 -15.27 -5.23 -4.01
N ARG A 141 -15.89 -4.22 -3.39
CA ARG A 141 -16.34 -2.96 -4.02
C ARG A 141 -15.65 -1.72 -3.46
N GLY A 142 -14.45 -1.86 -2.88
CA GLY A 142 -13.73 -0.75 -2.27
C GLY A 142 -13.42 0.37 -3.28
N ARG A 143 -13.94 1.58 -3.03
CA ARG A 143 -13.56 2.82 -3.69
C ARG A 143 -12.62 3.58 -2.75
N ILE A 144 -11.69 4.37 -3.33
CA ILE A 144 -10.78 5.23 -2.57
C ILE A 144 -11.61 6.23 -1.74
N LEU A 145 -11.36 6.31 -0.43
CA LEU A 145 -11.95 7.34 0.43
C LEU A 145 -11.37 8.70 0.04
N PRO A 146 -12.22 9.73 -0.19
CA PRO A 146 -11.72 11.08 -0.37
C PRO A 146 -11.09 11.58 0.93
N GLY A 147 -9.80 11.91 0.89
CA GLY A 147 -9.08 12.50 2.03
C GLY A 147 -9.58 13.92 2.29
N GLU A 148 -10.26 14.16 3.42
CA GLU A 148 -10.62 15.48 3.91
C GLU A 148 -9.88 15.75 5.22
N ARG A 149 -8.93 16.68 5.19
CA ARG A 149 -8.22 17.34 6.32
C ARG A 149 -7.37 16.46 7.23
N GLU A 150 -6.15 16.94 7.47
CA GLU A 150 -5.22 16.44 8.50
C GLU A 150 -5.81 16.65 9.91
N ASP A 151 -6.30 15.58 10.52
CA ASP A 151 -6.68 15.52 11.93
C ASP A 151 -6.23 14.18 12.56
N ALA A 152 -6.53 13.98 13.85
CA ALA A 152 -6.12 12.76 14.57
C ALA A 152 -6.64 11.44 13.95
N PHE A 153 -7.66 11.50 13.08
CA PHE A 153 -8.23 10.35 12.36
C PHE A 153 -7.54 10.09 11.02
N SER A 154 -6.80 11.06 10.45
CA SER A 154 -6.15 10.90 9.15
C SER A 154 -5.11 9.78 9.17
N GLY A 155 -4.32 9.68 10.23
CA GLY A 155 -3.34 8.61 10.39
C GLY A 155 -3.97 7.19 10.41
N LEU A 156 -5.12 7.03 11.07
CA LEU A 156 -5.86 5.77 11.06
C LEU A 156 -6.45 5.46 9.68
N GLN A 157 -6.98 6.47 9.01
CA GLN A 157 -7.53 6.34 7.67
C GLN A 157 -6.45 5.95 6.65
N ASP A 158 -5.27 6.57 6.72
CA ASP A 158 -4.14 6.27 5.86
C ASP A 158 -3.64 4.84 6.07
N GLU A 159 -3.54 4.39 7.33
CA GLU A 159 -3.11 3.02 7.64
C GLU A 159 -4.15 1.97 7.18
N ILE A 160 -5.44 2.25 7.32
CA ILE A 160 -6.50 1.40 6.76
C ILE A 160 -6.41 1.36 5.23
N CYS A 161 -6.25 2.51 4.55
CA CYS A 161 -6.11 2.57 3.10
C CYS A 161 -4.87 1.79 2.61
N LYS A 162 -3.74 1.91 3.31
CA LYS A 162 -2.51 1.17 3.02
C LYS A 162 -2.73 -0.34 3.17
N THR A 163 -3.27 -0.78 4.31
CA THR A 163 -3.57 -2.20 4.56
C THR A 163 -4.53 -2.78 3.52
N VAL A 164 -5.56 -2.02 3.15
CA VAL A 164 -6.51 -2.44 2.10
C VAL A 164 -5.82 -2.56 0.75
N THR A 165 -4.94 -1.61 0.41
CA THR A 165 -4.18 -1.64 -0.86
C THR A 165 -3.25 -2.85 -0.90
N GLU A 166 -2.52 -3.12 0.17
CA GLU A 166 -1.65 -4.30 0.32
C GLU A 166 -2.44 -5.62 0.23
N LEU A 167 -3.63 -5.68 0.85
CA LEU A 167 -4.52 -6.82 0.76
C LEU A 167 -4.98 -7.10 -0.69
N TYR A 168 -5.38 -6.05 -1.42
CA TYR A 168 -5.77 -6.20 -2.82
C TYR A 168 -4.59 -6.64 -3.70
N GLN A 169 -3.41 -6.07 -3.51
CA GLN A 169 -2.21 -6.47 -4.23
C GLN A 169 -1.86 -7.94 -3.95
N THR A 170 -1.86 -8.35 -2.68
CA THR A 170 -1.60 -9.74 -2.27
C THR A 170 -2.64 -10.70 -2.86
N ARG A 171 -3.92 -10.32 -2.82
CA ARG A 171 -5.00 -11.12 -3.42
C ARG A 171 -4.84 -11.25 -4.95
N ASP A 172 -4.52 -10.15 -5.63
CA ASP A 172 -4.32 -10.16 -7.09
C ASP A 172 -3.12 -11.05 -7.46
N MET A 173 -2.01 -10.93 -6.71
CA MET A 173 -0.85 -11.82 -6.89
C MET A 173 -1.22 -13.29 -6.65
N ALA A 174 -1.99 -13.59 -5.60
CA ALA A 174 -2.42 -14.96 -5.31
C ALA A 174 -3.34 -15.54 -6.39
N VAL A 175 -4.26 -14.72 -6.95
CA VAL A 175 -5.13 -15.13 -8.06
C VAL A 175 -4.30 -15.40 -9.31
N LYS A 176 -3.39 -14.49 -9.67
CA LYS A 176 -2.49 -14.66 -10.82
C LYS A 176 -1.60 -15.89 -10.66
N ALA A 177 -1.04 -16.13 -9.48
CA ALA A 177 -0.24 -17.32 -9.20
C ALA A 177 -1.06 -18.61 -9.34
N ARG A 178 -2.30 -18.62 -8.84
CA ARG A 178 -3.21 -19.76 -8.99
C ARG A 178 -3.55 -20.04 -10.47
N ASP A 179 -3.88 -18.99 -11.21
CA ASP A 179 -4.28 -19.14 -12.62
C ASP A 179 -3.07 -19.59 -13.47
N PHE A 180 -1.89 -19.03 -13.21
CA PHE A 180 -0.62 -19.49 -13.80
C PHE A 180 -0.32 -20.96 -13.46
N PHE A 181 -0.53 -21.37 -12.21
CA PHE A 181 -0.33 -22.76 -11.79
C PHE A 181 -1.31 -23.71 -12.48
N ALA A 182 -2.60 -23.32 -12.59
CA ALA A 182 -3.61 -24.13 -13.27
C ALA A 182 -3.30 -24.30 -14.77
N GLU A 183 -2.86 -23.24 -15.43
CA GLU A 183 -2.44 -23.27 -16.82
C GLU A 183 -1.22 -24.17 -17.03
N ASN A 184 -0.21 -24.05 -16.19
CA ASN A 184 0.99 -24.89 -16.23
C ASN A 184 0.63 -26.38 -16.06
N LEU A 185 -0.25 -26.73 -15.10
CA LEU A 185 -0.70 -28.10 -14.91
C LEU A 185 -1.44 -28.66 -16.13
N ALA A 186 -2.31 -27.85 -16.75
CA ALA A 186 -3.01 -28.23 -17.97
C ALA A 186 -2.03 -28.49 -19.12
N ASN A 187 -1.02 -27.63 -19.28
CA ASN A 187 0.02 -27.76 -20.28
C ASN A 187 0.87 -29.04 -20.05
N ILE A 188 1.29 -29.30 -18.81
CA ILE A 188 2.02 -30.52 -18.42
C ILE A 188 1.19 -31.77 -18.77
N ALA A 189 -0.08 -31.78 -18.36
CA ALA A 189 -0.97 -32.92 -18.65
C ALA A 189 -1.10 -33.18 -20.15
N HIS A 190 -1.17 -32.12 -20.97
CA HIS A 190 -1.19 -32.22 -22.42
C HIS A 190 0.12 -32.78 -22.98
N GLN A 191 1.26 -32.28 -22.54
CA GLN A 191 2.60 -32.70 -22.99
C GLN A 191 2.92 -34.17 -22.58
N ILE A 192 2.38 -34.67 -21.49
CA ILE A 192 2.46 -36.08 -21.07
C ILE A 192 1.52 -36.96 -21.89
N ARG A 193 0.27 -36.52 -22.14
CA ARG A 193 -0.73 -37.31 -22.87
C ARG A 193 -0.30 -37.66 -24.26
N THR A 194 0.30 -36.71 -25.00
CA THR A 194 0.71 -36.88 -26.39
C THR A 194 1.67 -38.04 -26.59
N PRO A 195 2.84 -38.14 -25.92
CA PRO A 195 3.76 -39.26 -26.09
C PRO A 195 3.18 -40.60 -25.57
N ILE A 196 2.40 -40.58 -24.47
CA ILE A 196 1.72 -41.79 -23.99
C ILE A 196 0.74 -42.34 -25.05
N THR A 197 -0.06 -41.46 -25.66
CA THR A 197 -0.99 -41.87 -26.73
C THR A 197 -0.21 -42.41 -27.94
N ALA A 198 0.87 -41.75 -28.34
CA ALA A 198 1.72 -42.24 -29.45
C ALA A 198 2.34 -43.61 -29.15
N MET A 199 2.86 -43.83 -27.95
CA MET A 199 3.38 -45.14 -27.51
C MET A 199 2.27 -46.20 -27.51
N SER A 200 1.07 -45.90 -27.00
CA SER A 200 -0.05 -46.83 -26.93
C SER A 200 -0.49 -47.26 -28.34
N LEU A 201 -0.56 -46.31 -29.31
CA LEU A 201 -0.88 -46.61 -30.70
C LEU A 201 0.23 -47.48 -31.36
N THR A 202 1.51 -47.15 -31.09
CA THR A 202 2.63 -47.94 -31.62
C THR A 202 2.60 -49.39 -31.09
N VAL A 203 2.29 -49.58 -29.79
CA VAL A 203 2.14 -50.93 -29.18
C VAL A 203 1.00 -51.69 -29.86
N GLN A 204 -0.17 -51.08 -30.10
CA GLN A 204 -1.29 -51.72 -30.79
C GLN A 204 -0.91 -52.12 -32.27
N MET A 205 -0.13 -51.29 -32.94
CA MET A 205 0.36 -51.62 -34.30
C MET A 205 1.33 -52.79 -34.29
N MET A 206 2.15 -52.95 -33.21
CA MET A 206 3.06 -54.09 -33.06
C MET A 206 2.32 -55.41 -32.91
N GLU A 207 1.12 -55.43 -32.35
CA GLU A 207 0.30 -56.64 -32.25
C GLU A 207 -0.19 -57.16 -33.64
N GLY A 208 -0.28 -56.26 -34.63
CA GLY A 208 -0.70 -56.60 -35.99
C GLY A 208 0.44 -56.93 -36.96
N GLN A 209 1.58 -56.31 -36.86
CA GLN A 209 2.78 -56.55 -37.67
C GLN A 209 4.04 -56.12 -36.91
N PRO A 210 4.94 -57.02 -36.52
CA PRO A 210 6.18 -56.70 -35.86
C PRO A 210 7.15 -56.04 -36.88
N ASP A 211 7.23 -54.73 -36.85
CA ASP A 211 8.23 -53.94 -37.60
C ASP A 211 9.35 -53.46 -36.63
N SER A 212 10.59 -53.45 -37.10
CA SER A 212 11.78 -53.02 -36.35
C SER A 212 11.76 -51.52 -35.97
N GLU A 213 10.92 -50.72 -36.61
CA GLU A 213 10.79 -49.27 -36.35
C GLU A 213 9.93 -48.95 -35.12
N HIS A 214 8.98 -49.80 -34.76
CA HIS A 214 8.09 -49.57 -33.63
C HIS A 214 8.83 -49.43 -32.29
N PRO A 215 9.83 -50.29 -31.92
CA PRO A 215 10.62 -50.12 -30.70
C PRO A 215 11.41 -48.84 -30.69
N LYS A 216 11.90 -48.35 -31.81
CA LYS A 216 12.62 -47.09 -31.93
C LYS A 216 11.71 -45.89 -31.65
N GLN A 217 10.50 -45.95 -32.18
CA GLN A 217 9.48 -44.91 -31.95
C GLN A 217 9.11 -44.82 -30.45
N ILE A 218 8.88 -45.98 -29.80
CA ILE A 218 8.61 -46.01 -28.35
C ILE A 218 9.78 -45.44 -27.57
N ARG A 219 11.03 -45.81 -27.90
CA ARG A 219 12.21 -45.28 -27.26
C ARG A 219 12.29 -43.76 -27.37
N ARG A 220 12.07 -43.17 -28.55
CA ARG A 220 12.04 -41.73 -28.74
C ARG A 220 10.99 -41.03 -27.86
N GLN A 221 9.80 -41.64 -27.71
CA GLN A 221 8.76 -41.07 -26.86
C GLN A 221 9.12 -41.16 -25.35
N LEU A 222 9.78 -42.23 -24.94
CA LEU A 222 10.31 -42.37 -23.57
C LEU A 222 11.41 -41.33 -23.28
N GLU A 223 12.37 -41.17 -24.18
CA GLU A 223 13.41 -40.14 -24.08
C GLU A 223 12.79 -38.72 -23.96
N ARG A 224 11.77 -38.46 -24.75
CA ARG A 224 11.03 -37.18 -24.66
C ARG A 224 10.35 -36.99 -23.29
N LEU A 225 9.75 -38.04 -22.72
CA LEU A 225 9.15 -37.97 -21.36
C LEU A 225 10.20 -37.77 -20.29
N THR A 226 11.35 -38.43 -20.36
CA THR A 226 12.46 -38.24 -19.44
C THR A 226 12.97 -36.79 -19.47
N HIS A 227 13.19 -36.23 -20.66
CA HIS A 227 13.60 -34.84 -20.78
C HIS A 227 12.53 -33.85 -20.24
N LEU A 228 11.25 -34.16 -20.43
CA LEU A 228 10.17 -33.36 -19.84
C LEU A 228 10.20 -33.39 -18.31
N GLU A 229 10.40 -34.60 -17.72
CA GLU A 229 10.50 -34.79 -16.27
C GLU A 229 11.68 -33.98 -15.67
N GLU A 230 12.89 -34.15 -16.27
CA GLU A 230 14.10 -33.44 -15.85
C GLU A 230 13.91 -31.91 -15.90
N ALA A 231 13.37 -31.39 -17.00
CA ALA A 231 13.09 -29.97 -17.17
C ALA A 231 12.07 -29.44 -16.15
N LEU A 232 11.02 -30.21 -15.85
CA LEU A 232 10.02 -29.85 -14.85
C LEU A 232 10.59 -29.83 -13.42
N LEU A 233 11.42 -30.82 -13.07
CA LEU A 233 12.10 -30.87 -11.78
C LEU A 233 13.05 -29.67 -11.63
N LEU A 234 13.77 -29.32 -12.69
CA LEU A 234 14.68 -28.19 -12.68
C LEU A 234 13.93 -26.86 -12.54
N LEU A 235 12.86 -26.66 -13.32
CA LEU A 235 12.00 -25.47 -13.16
C LEU A 235 11.40 -25.35 -11.77
N SER A 236 10.98 -26.48 -11.17
CA SER A 236 10.46 -26.49 -9.78
C SER A 236 11.54 -26.04 -8.76
N ARG A 237 12.79 -26.44 -8.94
CA ARG A 237 13.91 -25.99 -8.08
C ARG A 237 14.23 -24.52 -8.26
N ILE A 238 14.17 -24.02 -9.50
CA ILE A 238 14.34 -22.60 -9.83
C ILE A 238 13.26 -21.77 -9.15
N ASP A 239 11.99 -22.17 -9.28
CA ASP A 239 10.84 -21.47 -8.67
C ASP A 239 10.89 -21.42 -7.15
N ALA A 240 11.35 -22.53 -6.55
CA ALA A 240 11.53 -22.61 -5.11
C ALA A 240 12.78 -21.86 -4.60
N GLY A 241 13.63 -21.34 -5.50
CA GLY A 241 14.93 -20.75 -5.14
C GLY A 241 15.90 -21.76 -4.51
N THR A 242 15.71 -23.05 -4.78
CA THR A 242 16.49 -24.15 -4.19
C THR A 242 17.49 -24.78 -5.17
N LEU A 243 17.73 -24.13 -6.32
CA LEU A 243 18.75 -24.59 -7.27
C LEU A 243 20.13 -24.54 -6.60
N PRO A 244 20.84 -25.67 -6.47
CA PRO A 244 22.17 -25.66 -5.90
C PRO A 244 23.16 -25.02 -6.89
N LEU A 245 23.68 -23.84 -6.54
CA LEU A 245 24.60 -23.07 -7.37
C LEU A 245 25.97 -23.00 -6.71
N GLU A 246 26.98 -23.51 -7.38
CA GLU A 246 28.38 -23.34 -7.03
C GLU A 246 28.98 -22.16 -7.81
N ARG A 247 28.68 -20.93 -7.42
CA ARG A 247 29.18 -19.74 -8.10
C ARG A 247 30.70 -19.60 -7.96
N LYS A 248 31.38 -19.66 -9.07
CA LYS A 248 32.84 -19.48 -9.20
C LYS A 248 33.13 -18.45 -10.29
N LYS A 249 34.38 -18.01 -10.34
CA LYS A 249 34.86 -17.18 -11.44
C LYS A 249 35.00 -18.07 -12.68
N VAL A 250 34.11 -17.91 -13.64
CA VAL A 250 34.02 -18.72 -14.86
C VAL A 250 34.35 -17.86 -16.06
N ASP A 251 35.22 -18.38 -16.95
CA ASP A 251 35.56 -17.74 -18.21
C ASP A 251 34.42 -17.91 -19.23
N VAL A 252 33.97 -16.81 -19.81
CA VAL A 252 32.83 -16.79 -20.74
C VAL A 252 33.12 -17.54 -22.03
N PHE A 253 34.35 -17.42 -22.56
CA PHE A 253 34.74 -18.14 -23.75
C PHE A 253 34.66 -19.65 -23.53
N THR A 254 35.19 -20.12 -22.41
CA THR A 254 35.13 -21.54 -22.02
C THR A 254 33.71 -22.07 -21.96
N VAL A 255 32.77 -21.31 -21.32
CA VAL A 255 31.34 -21.70 -21.26
C VAL A 255 30.74 -21.84 -22.64
N LEU A 256 30.95 -20.85 -23.52
CA LEU A 256 30.38 -20.85 -24.85
C LEU A 256 30.96 -21.99 -25.73
N MET A 257 32.25 -22.21 -25.64
CA MET A 257 32.91 -23.29 -26.39
C MET A 257 32.46 -24.68 -25.94
N LEU A 258 32.44 -24.94 -24.63
CA LEU A 258 31.94 -26.21 -24.09
C LEU A 258 30.48 -26.48 -24.45
N SER A 259 29.65 -25.42 -24.42
CA SER A 259 28.23 -25.52 -24.84
C SER A 259 28.09 -25.84 -26.32
N ALA A 260 28.90 -25.22 -27.17
CA ALA A 260 28.89 -25.50 -28.62
C ALA A 260 29.44 -26.89 -28.94
N ASP A 261 30.50 -27.32 -28.28
CA ASP A 261 31.11 -28.68 -28.43
C ASP A 261 30.06 -29.75 -28.04
N SER A 262 29.33 -29.55 -26.97
CA SER A 262 28.26 -30.47 -26.54
C SER A 262 27.14 -30.61 -27.58
N LEU A 263 26.95 -29.63 -28.46
CA LEU A 263 25.94 -29.59 -29.51
C LEU A 263 26.54 -29.91 -30.91
N GLN A 264 27.81 -30.27 -31.03
CA GLN A 264 28.55 -30.42 -32.30
C GLN A 264 27.85 -31.38 -33.28
N GLU A 265 27.40 -32.54 -32.83
CA GLU A 265 26.70 -33.52 -33.67
C GLU A 265 25.35 -32.95 -34.18
N LEU A 266 24.65 -32.20 -33.36
CA LEU A 266 23.40 -31.57 -33.74
C LEU A 266 23.60 -30.45 -34.79
N PHE A 267 24.63 -29.62 -34.58
CA PHE A 267 25.03 -28.58 -35.52
C PHE A 267 25.43 -29.19 -36.89
N ALA A 268 26.26 -30.24 -36.88
CA ALA A 268 26.66 -30.94 -38.08
C ALA A 268 25.47 -31.59 -38.82
N GLY A 269 24.54 -32.21 -38.06
CA GLY A 269 23.33 -32.82 -38.60
C GLY A 269 22.36 -31.79 -39.21
N ALA A 270 22.33 -30.56 -38.67
CA ALA A 270 21.53 -29.47 -39.22
C ALA A 270 22.22 -28.69 -40.34
N GLY A 271 23.51 -28.95 -40.62
CA GLY A 271 24.32 -28.18 -41.57
C GLY A 271 24.54 -26.72 -41.15
N VAL A 272 24.62 -26.46 -39.85
CA VAL A 272 24.80 -25.16 -39.23
C VAL A 272 26.14 -25.06 -38.59
N SER A 273 26.79 -23.87 -38.58
CA SER A 273 28.08 -23.61 -37.91
C SER A 273 27.91 -22.69 -36.70
N ALA A 274 28.80 -22.84 -35.71
CA ALA A 274 28.96 -21.91 -34.60
C ALA A 274 30.22 -21.06 -34.81
N ASP A 275 30.13 -19.73 -34.62
CA ASP A 275 31.21 -18.77 -34.72
C ASP A 275 31.33 -18.04 -33.35
N ILE A 276 32.32 -18.45 -32.56
CA ILE A 276 32.57 -17.90 -31.22
C ILE A 276 33.92 -17.22 -31.23
N GLU A 277 33.94 -15.89 -31.18
CA GLU A 277 35.16 -15.11 -31.20
C GLU A 277 35.73 -14.97 -29.78
N GLU A 278 37.02 -15.29 -29.65
CA GLU A 278 37.74 -15.08 -28.39
C GLU A 278 38.06 -13.57 -28.21
N ALA A 279 37.43 -12.93 -27.25
CA ALA A 279 37.57 -11.50 -26.97
C ALA A 279 38.42 -11.20 -25.72
N GLY A 280 39.33 -12.12 -25.31
CA GLY A 280 40.16 -12.00 -24.12
C GLY A 280 39.52 -12.56 -22.86
N GLY A 281 40.21 -12.51 -21.73
CA GLY A 281 39.79 -13.13 -20.46
C GLY A 281 38.62 -12.34 -19.80
N VAL A 282 37.40 -12.62 -20.18
CA VAL A 282 36.17 -12.08 -19.61
C VAL A 282 35.55 -13.11 -18.69
N TYR A 283 35.30 -12.74 -17.44
CA TYR A 283 34.84 -13.65 -16.40
C TYR A 283 33.48 -13.21 -15.81
N ILE A 284 32.67 -14.20 -15.45
CA ILE A 284 31.44 -14.01 -14.68
C ILE A 284 31.50 -14.79 -13.37
N LEU A 285 30.78 -14.38 -12.36
CA LEU A 285 30.56 -15.12 -11.12
C LEU A 285 29.34 -16.01 -11.27
N ALA A 286 29.53 -17.24 -11.72
CA ALA A 286 28.44 -18.14 -12.09
C ALA A 286 28.79 -19.60 -11.78
N ASP A 287 27.79 -20.47 -11.87
CA ASP A 287 28.00 -21.92 -11.89
C ASP A 287 28.22 -22.36 -13.33
N LEU A 288 29.32 -23.10 -13.55
CA LEU A 288 29.74 -23.52 -14.90
C LEU A 288 28.64 -24.39 -15.56
N ASP A 289 28.21 -25.44 -14.86
CA ASP A 289 27.36 -26.48 -15.45
C ASP A 289 25.95 -25.89 -15.76
N TRP A 290 25.40 -25.12 -14.83
CA TRP A 290 24.10 -24.46 -15.08
C TRP A 290 24.21 -23.37 -16.14
N THR A 291 25.32 -22.66 -16.23
CA THR A 291 25.50 -21.66 -17.29
C THR A 291 25.64 -22.33 -18.66
N MET A 292 26.37 -23.43 -18.72
CA MET A 292 26.44 -24.24 -19.94
C MET A 292 25.06 -24.73 -20.37
N GLU A 293 24.24 -25.24 -19.44
CA GLU A 293 22.86 -25.70 -19.75
C GLU A 293 22.01 -24.55 -20.33
N ALA A 294 22.10 -23.35 -19.76
CA ALA A 294 21.42 -22.18 -20.30
C ALA A 294 21.91 -21.83 -21.70
N MET A 295 23.24 -21.78 -21.94
CA MET A 295 23.79 -21.48 -23.25
C MET A 295 23.41 -22.54 -24.29
N MET A 296 23.47 -23.84 -23.94
CA MET A 296 23.03 -24.92 -24.82
C MET A 296 21.58 -24.76 -25.28
N ASN A 297 20.66 -24.39 -24.36
CA ASN A 297 19.26 -24.14 -24.71
C ASN A 297 19.11 -22.98 -25.71
N LEU A 298 19.89 -21.89 -25.56
CA LEU A 298 19.88 -20.76 -26.48
C LEU A 298 20.49 -21.11 -27.84
N LEU A 299 21.63 -21.76 -27.85
CA LEU A 299 22.31 -22.19 -29.07
C LEU A 299 21.46 -23.18 -29.87
N LYS A 300 20.83 -24.13 -29.18
CA LYS A 300 19.90 -25.10 -29.79
C LYS A 300 18.70 -24.40 -30.40
N ASN A 301 18.14 -23.40 -29.73
CA ASN A 301 17.02 -22.62 -30.27
C ASN A 301 17.42 -21.90 -31.57
N CYS A 302 18.58 -21.22 -31.59
CA CYS A 302 19.11 -20.59 -32.81
C CYS A 302 19.27 -21.63 -33.95
N MET A 303 19.89 -22.78 -33.67
CA MET A 303 20.14 -23.84 -34.66
C MET A 303 18.81 -24.41 -35.24
N GLU A 304 17.84 -24.68 -34.38
CA GLU A 304 16.57 -25.31 -34.79
C GLU A 304 15.76 -24.48 -35.81
N HIS A 305 15.91 -23.16 -35.77
CA HIS A 305 15.18 -22.22 -36.60
C HIS A 305 15.95 -21.72 -37.85
N MET A 306 17.19 -22.20 -38.00
CA MET A 306 18.00 -21.84 -39.19
C MET A 306 17.85 -22.79 -40.36
N PRO A 307 18.01 -22.29 -41.59
CA PRO A 307 18.24 -23.13 -42.75
C PRO A 307 19.67 -23.72 -42.75
N PRO A 308 19.90 -24.84 -43.46
CA PRO A 308 21.22 -25.36 -43.70
C PRO A 308 22.15 -24.29 -44.31
N GLY A 309 23.41 -24.25 -43.86
CA GLY A 309 24.37 -23.21 -44.22
C GLY A 309 24.34 -21.96 -43.34
N GLY A 310 23.43 -21.88 -42.38
CA GLY A 310 23.36 -20.80 -41.39
C GLY A 310 24.48 -20.83 -40.39
N THR A 311 24.66 -19.71 -39.66
CA THR A 311 25.72 -19.56 -38.63
C THR A 311 25.12 -18.96 -37.38
N VAL A 312 25.35 -19.58 -36.21
CA VAL A 312 25.14 -19.00 -34.88
C VAL A 312 26.41 -18.27 -34.48
N ARG A 313 26.29 -17.01 -34.09
CA ARG A 313 27.42 -16.19 -33.66
C ARG A 313 27.27 -15.82 -32.20
N CYS A 314 28.41 -15.85 -31.48
CA CYS A 314 28.51 -15.44 -30.09
C CYS A 314 29.58 -14.36 -29.95
N ARG A 315 29.22 -13.29 -29.25
CA ARG A 315 30.15 -12.23 -28.83
C ARG A 315 29.91 -11.91 -27.38
N TYR A 316 30.93 -11.46 -26.69
CA TYR A 316 30.83 -11.06 -25.30
C TYR A 316 31.77 -9.91 -25.00
N GLU A 317 31.33 -9.04 -24.10
CA GLU A 317 32.09 -7.89 -23.63
C GLU A 317 31.83 -7.64 -22.16
N GLN A 318 32.79 -7.02 -21.48
CA GLN A 318 32.66 -6.67 -20.05
C GLN A 318 32.82 -5.17 -19.86
N ASN A 319 31.98 -4.61 -19.06
CA ASN A 319 32.13 -3.25 -18.53
C ASN A 319 32.10 -3.29 -16.97
N PRO A 320 32.32 -2.15 -16.27
CA PRO A 320 32.35 -2.17 -14.81
C PRO A 320 31.06 -2.62 -14.11
N LEU A 321 29.90 -2.61 -14.78
CA LEU A 321 28.59 -2.92 -14.21
C LEU A 321 28.14 -4.35 -14.51
N TYR A 322 28.44 -4.85 -15.71
CA TYR A 322 28.01 -6.18 -16.14
C TYR A 322 28.90 -6.75 -17.25
N THR A 323 28.84 -8.06 -17.42
CA THR A 323 29.33 -8.79 -18.60
C THR A 323 28.13 -9.06 -19.50
N GLU A 324 28.21 -8.64 -20.75
CA GLU A 324 27.19 -8.88 -21.77
C GLU A 324 27.64 -10.02 -22.70
N ILE A 325 26.72 -10.97 -22.93
CA ILE A 325 26.89 -12.06 -23.90
C ILE A 325 25.76 -11.90 -24.91
N ARG A 326 26.11 -11.85 -26.20
CA ARG A 326 25.14 -11.83 -27.31
C ARG A 326 25.29 -13.11 -28.12
N ILE A 327 24.15 -13.77 -28.34
CA ILE A 327 24.02 -14.95 -29.20
C ILE A 327 23.00 -14.61 -30.26
N TRP A 328 23.38 -14.74 -31.53
CA TRP A 328 22.44 -14.47 -32.62
C TRP A 328 22.66 -15.42 -33.78
N ASP A 329 21.64 -15.55 -34.63
CA ASP A 329 21.66 -16.41 -35.81
C ASP A 329 21.48 -15.60 -37.10
N THR A 330 21.68 -16.28 -38.24
CA THR A 330 21.44 -15.76 -39.57
C THR A 330 20.10 -16.21 -40.16
N GLY A 331 19.18 -16.64 -39.33
CA GLY A 331 17.86 -17.14 -39.71
C GLY A 331 16.82 -16.05 -39.94
N PRO A 332 15.53 -16.40 -39.99
CA PRO A 332 14.46 -15.46 -40.23
C PRO A 332 14.12 -14.58 -39.01
N GLY A 333 14.63 -14.93 -37.81
CA GLY A 333 14.27 -14.27 -36.54
C GLY A 333 12.92 -14.72 -35.99
N PHE A 334 12.46 -14.07 -34.93
CA PHE A 334 11.19 -14.33 -34.26
C PHE A 334 10.05 -13.54 -34.91
N ALA A 335 8.83 -14.10 -34.94
CA ALA A 335 7.64 -13.33 -35.26
C ALA A 335 7.41 -12.26 -34.18
N LYS A 336 6.88 -11.09 -34.53
CA LYS A 336 6.68 -9.99 -33.59
C LYS A 336 5.72 -10.36 -32.45
N GLU A 337 4.74 -11.16 -32.79
CA GLU A 337 3.72 -11.68 -31.88
C GLU A 337 4.30 -12.67 -30.87
N ASP A 338 5.36 -13.40 -31.23
CA ASP A 338 6.02 -14.40 -30.38
C ASP A 338 6.97 -13.77 -29.35
N LEU A 339 7.55 -12.60 -29.66
CA LEU A 339 8.59 -11.96 -28.83
C LEU A 339 8.18 -11.78 -27.35
N PRO A 340 6.97 -11.34 -26.98
CA PRO A 340 6.58 -11.21 -25.56
C PRO A 340 6.48 -12.54 -24.82
N HIS A 341 6.29 -13.65 -25.55
CA HIS A 341 5.97 -14.97 -25.02
C HIS A 341 7.10 -15.98 -25.11
N LEU A 342 8.24 -15.64 -25.74
CA LEU A 342 9.34 -16.57 -26.00
C LEU A 342 9.86 -17.27 -24.73
N PHE A 343 9.81 -16.61 -23.58
CA PHE A 343 10.26 -17.15 -22.30
C PHE A 343 9.13 -17.74 -21.46
N ASP A 344 7.89 -17.74 -21.98
CA ASP A 344 6.75 -18.38 -21.31
C ASP A 344 6.92 -19.90 -21.39
N ARG A 345 6.53 -20.60 -20.33
CA ARG A 345 6.65 -22.06 -20.26
C ARG A 345 5.65 -22.70 -21.22
N PHE A 346 6.11 -23.75 -21.91
CA PHE A 346 5.33 -24.50 -22.90
C PHE A 346 4.93 -23.67 -24.12
N TYR A 347 5.43 -22.43 -24.22
CA TYR A 347 5.17 -21.60 -25.39
C TYR A 347 5.93 -22.12 -26.61
N ARG A 348 5.24 -22.17 -27.73
CA ARG A 348 5.80 -22.56 -29.04
C ARG A 348 5.33 -21.55 -30.08
N GLY A 349 6.29 -20.86 -30.66
CA GLY A 349 6.00 -19.90 -31.74
C GLY A 349 5.32 -20.57 -32.95
N GLN A 350 4.72 -19.76 -33.81
CA GLN A 350 3.95 -20.22 -35.00
C GLN A 350 4.78 -21.09 -35.95
N ASN A 351 6.10 -20.87 -36.00
CA ASN A 351 7.04 -21.59 -36.87
C ASN A 351 7.86 -22.68 -36.13
N ALA A 352 7.41 -23.13 -34.95
CA ALA A 352 8.15 -24.12 -34.18
C ALA A 352 8.13 -25.49 -34.86
N LYS A 353 9.31 -26.11 -35.05
CA LYS A 353 9.45 -27.47 -35.58
C LYS A 353 8.76 -28.50 -34.69
N GLU A 354 8.26 -29.59 -35.25
CA GLU A 354 7.70 -30.69 -34.47
C GLU A 354 8.75 -31.31 -33.58
N GLY A 355 8.46 -31.40 -32.24
CA GLY A 355 9.32 -32.09 -31.31
C GLY A 355 9.73 -31.27 -30.07
N GLY A 356 9.77 -29.95 -30.13
CA GLY A 356 10.10 -29.08 -28.99
C GLY A 356 9.00 -29.07 -27.91
N ILE A 357 9.38 -29.09 -26.64
CA ILE A 357 8.44 -29.08 -25.50
C ILE A 357 8.03 -27.63 -25.13
N GLY A 358 8.80 -26.62 -25.58
CA GLY A 358 8.57 -25.21 -25.24
C GLY A 358 9.07 -24.82 -23.84
N ILE A 359 10.06 -25.54 -23.30
CA ILE A 359 10.61 -25.29 -21.96
C ILE A 359 12.02 -24.69 -22.01
N GLY A 360 12.80 -24.94 -23.08
CA GLY A 360 14.22 -24.61 -23.13
C GLY A 360 14.55 -23.13 -22.89
N LEU A 361 13.80 -22.20 -23.50
CA LEU A 361 14.02 -20.76 -23.30
C LEU A 361 13.62 -20.29 -21.89
N SER A 362 12.53 -20.79 -21.34
CA SER A 362 12.13 -20.48 -19.96
C SER A 362 13.11 -21.03 -18.94
N LEU A 363 13.70 -22.18 -19.21
CA LEU A 363 14.76 -22.79 -18.41
C LEU A 363 16.05 -21.96 -18.45
N ALA A 364 16.49 -21.56 -19.63
CA ALA A 364 17.66 -20.69 -19.80
C ALA A 364 17.48 -19.38 -19.04
N ARG A 365 16.30 -18.75 -19.16
CA ARG A 365 15.99 -17.54 -18.39
C ARG A 365 16.05 -17.77 -16.89
N GLY A 366 15.41 -18.82 -16.39
CA GLY A 366 15.39 -19.13 -14.95
C GLY A 366 16.79 -19.38 -14.38
N ILE A 367 17.65 -20.10 -15.10
CA ILE A 367 19.05 -20.35 -14.72
C ILE A 367 19.85 -19.04 -14.68
N ILE A 368 19.71 -18.18 -15.70
CA ILE A 368 20.44 -16.90 -15.79
C ILE A 368 19.97 -15.97 -14.66
N GLU A 369 18.65 -15.83 -14.45
CA GLU A 369 18.09 -14.99 -13.38
C GLU A 369 18.47 -15.49 -11.99
N SER A 370 18.53 -16.81 -11.77
CA SER A 370 19.01 -17.40 -10.50
C SER A 370 20.47 -17.07 -10.19
N GLN A 371 21.24 -16.64 -11.17
CA GLN A 371 22.66 -16.27 -11.05
C GLN A 371 22.92 -14.76 -11.14
N ASN A 372 21.92 -13.94 -10.81
CA ASN A 372 21.99 -12.48 -10.89
C ASN A 372 22.21 -11.95 -12.32
N GLY A 373 21.68 -12.65 -13.31
CA GLY A 373 21.72 -12.23 -14.71
C GLY A 373 20.33 -11.79 -15.20
N THR A 374 20.31 -11.24 -16.40
CA THR A 374 19.09 -10.94 -17.15
C THR A 374 19.24 -11.39 -18.59
N ILE A 375 18.14 -11.77 -19.24
CA ILE A 375 18.10 -12.16 -20.64
C ILE A 375 16.99 -11.41 -21.37
N ARG A 376 17.28 -11.02 -22.61
CA ARG A 376 16.31 -10.44 -23.54
C ARG A 376 16.44 -11.13 -24.90
N ALA A 377 15.32 -11.22 -25.62
CA ALA A 377 15.28 -11.70 -27.00
C ALA A 377 14.79 -10.60 -27.92
N GLY A 378 15.27 -10.61 -29.14
CA GLY A 378 14.88 -9.65 -30.17
C GLY A 378 15.33 -10.12 -31.55
N ASN A 379 15.10 -9.31 -32.56
CA ASN A 379 15.55 -9.52 -33.93
C ASN A 379 16.63 -8.49 -34.30
N LEU A 380 17.63 -8.91 -35.06
CA LEU A 380 18.59 -7.99 -35.65
C LEU A 380 17.98 -7.16 -36.77
N PRO A 381 18.45 -5.93 -37.02
CA PRO A 381 17.93 -5.08 -38.11
C PRO A 381 18.07 -5.70 -39.51
N GLY A 382 19.02 -6.64 -39.69
CA GLY A 382 19.28 -7.36 -40.93
C GLY A 382 18.62 -8.73 -41.03
N GLY A 383 17.78 -9.11 -40.07
CA GLY A 383 17.23 -10.47 -39.90
C GLY A 383 18.08 -11.29 -38.95
N GLY A 384 17.50 -12.37 -38.41
CA GLY A 384 18.07 -13.25 -37.41
C GLY A 384 17.59 -12.96 -36.00
N ALA A 385 17.43 -14.03 -35.22
CA ALA A 385 17.12 -13.93 -33.79
C ALA A 385 18.36 -13.54 -32.99
N CYS A 386 18.17 -12.78 -31.92
CA CYS A 386 19.26 -12.35 -31.03
C CYS A 386 18.83 -12.48 -29.58
N PHE A 387 19.70 -13.08 -28.77
CA PHE A 387 19.61 -13.11 -27.32
C PHE A 387 20.70 -12.22 -26.73
N GLU A 388 20.33 -11.31 -25.82
CA GLU A 388 21.23 -10.48 -25.02
C GLU A 388 21.15 -10.94 -23.57
N ILE A 389 22.27 -11.41 -23.03
CA ILE A 389 22.41 -11.89 -21.66
C ILE A 389 23.34 -10.94 -20.92
N ARG A 390 22.98 -10.53 -19.70
CA ARG A 390 23.84 -9.71 -18.84
C ARG A 390 23.97 -10.32 -17.47
N PHE A 391 25.21 -10.53 -17.04
CA PHE A 391 25.56 -10.93 -15.67
C PHE A 391 26.12 -9.73 -14.93
N TYR A 392 25.53 -9.37 -13.81
CA TYR A 392 25.92 -8.20 -13.03
C TYR A 392 27.07 -8.50 -12.07
N SER A 393 27.99 -7.51 -11.93
CA SER A 393 29.25 -7.65 -11.19
C SER A 393 29.13 -7.51 -9.66
N HIS A 394 27.97 -7.80 -9.06
CA HIS A 394 27.75 -7.62 -7.60
C HIS A 394 27.48 -8.95 -6.91
#